data_28daa31785f688b5ab71513c26c599ae
#
_entry.id   28daa31785f688b5ab71513c26c599ae
#
_cell.length_a   1.000
_cell.length_b   1.000
_cell.length_c   1.000
_cell.angle_alpha   90.00
_cell.angle_beta   90.00
_cell.angle_gamma   90.00
#
_symmetry.space_group_name_H-M   'P 1'
#
loop_
_entity.id
_entity.type
_entity.pdbx_description
1 polymer ?
#
loop_
_entity_poly.entity_id
_entity_poly.type
_entity_poly.pdbx_seq_one_letter_code
_entity_poly.pdbx_strand_id
1 'polypeptide(L)'
;MKLDRDKAGKAFRNYVAQYNAQDEKVKLKIDHTYRVAALCEQIAQSISLSSDDVDIAWFSGLLHDVGRFEQLRRFGTFNDAQSIDHAMYGAEILFDQEKIWDYIDRDAITKDELLFLRKVISCHSAYRVPQDYTDREKQFADILRDADKIDILKVNVDVPLEEIYNVTSKDLANAEVTQAVMDSFAQKHATLRSLKQTSVDHVVGHISLVYELVYPYSVKVVVQQGYLDKLMHFQSQNPHTMEQFAQLRQMMDSYIADRLQGKKTEEKKK
;
A
#
# COMPACT_ATOMS: atom_id res chain seq x y z
N MET A 1 -15.97 4.75 -18.46
CA MET A 1 -16.70 3.92 -17.47
C MET A 1 -17.74 4.79 -16.76
N LYS A 2 -18.94 4.27 -16.54
CA LYS A 2 -19.97 4.94 -15.72
C LYS A 2 -20.12 4.18 -14.41
N LEU A 3 -19.52 4.69 -13.34
CA LEU A 3 -19.53 4.01 -12.04
C LEU A 3 -20.73 4.49 -11.20
N ASP A 4 -21.50 3.53 -10.69
CA ASP A 4 -22.43 3.74 -9.57
C ASP A 4 -21.70 3.40 -8.27
N ARG A 5 -21.24 4.42 -7.53
CA ARG A 5 -20.51 4.24 -6.27
C ARG A 5 -21.35 3.58 -5.18
N ASP A 6 -22.65 3.82 -5.16
CA ASP A 6 -23.57 3.21 -4.17
C ASP A 6 -23.69 1.71 -4.41
N LYS A 7 -23.86 1.31 -5.69
CA LYS A 7 -23.85 -0.10 -6.10
C LYS A 7 -22.53 -0.76 -5.74
N ALA A 8 -21.41 -0.16 -6.12
CA ALA A 8 -20.07 -0.71 -5.84
C ALA A 8 -19.82 -0.85 -4.34
N GLY A 9 -20.14 0.15 -3.54
CA GLY A 9 -20.02 0.12 -2.09
C GLY A 9 -20.94 -0.92 -1.44
N LYS A 10 -22.17 -1.11 -1.95
CA LYS A 10 -23.07 -2.17 -1.48
C LYS A 10 -22.53 -3.55 -1.83
N ALA A 11 -22.01 -3.73 -3.03
CA ALA A 11 -21.38 -4.99 -3.44
C ALA A 11 -20.18 -5.35 -2.56
N PHE A 12 -19.31 -4.39 -2.26
CA PHE A 12 -18.20 -4.61 -1.34
C PHE A 12 -18.67 -5.01 0.06
N ARG A 13 -19.66 -4.33 0.62
CA ARG A 13 -20.26 -4.72 1.92
C ARG A 13 -20.82 -6.14 1.90
N ASN A 14 -21.51 -6.52 0.83
CA ASN A 14 -22.05 -7.88 0.66
C ASN A 14 -20.92 -8.91 0.52
N TYR A 15 -19.83 -8.57 -0.16
CA TYR A 15 -18.67 -9.44 -0.30
C TYR A 15 -18.01 -9.69 1.06
N VAL A 16 -17.73 -8.63 1.83
CA VAL A 16 -17.05 -8.77 3.12
C VAL A 16 -17.95 -9.37 4.21
N ALA A 17 -19.28 -9.29 4.08
CA ALA A 17 -20.23 -9.91 5.00
C ALA A 17 -20.16 -11.45 5.02
N GLN A 18 -19.48 -12.07 4.04
CA GLN A 18 -19.25 -13.53 3.99
C GLN A 18 -18.09 -13.97 4.92
N TYR A 19 -17.37 -13.04 5.50
CA TYR A 19 -16.23 -13.27 6.39
C TYR A 19 -16.58 -12.90 7.84
N ASN A 20 -15.82 -13.43 8.80
CA ASN A 20 -16.09 -13.20 10.21
C ASN A 20 -15.87 -11.74 10.60
N ALA A 21 -16.94 -10.97 10.77
CA ALA A 21 -16.89 -9.56 11.16
C ALA A 21 -16.33 -9.32 12.58
N GLN A 22 -16.20 -10.37 13.42
CA GLN A 22 -15.58 -10.28 14.74
C GLN A 22 -14.06 -10.50 14.69
N ASP A 23 -13.52 -10.92 13.56
CA ASP A 23 -12.08 -11.05 13.37
C ASP A 23 -11.47 -9.66 13.13
N GLU A 24 -10.59 -9.23 14.05
CA GLU A 24 -9.92 -7.92 13.98
C GLU A 24 -9.10 -7.76 12.68
N LYS A 25 -8.58 -8.85 12.11
CA LYS A 25 -7.87 -8.83 10.82
C LYS A 25 -8.81 -8.54 9.66
N VAL A 26 -10.02 -9.11 9.68
CA VAL A 26 -11.07 -8.83 8.68
C VAL A 26 -11.49 -7.37 8.78
N LYS A 27 -11.78 -6.88 9.98
CA LYS A 27 -12.16 -5.51 10.25
C LYS A 27 -11.09 -4.51 9.83
N LEU A 28 -9.83 -4.79 10.18
CA LEU A 28 -8.68 -4.00 9.75
C LEU A 28 -8.65 -3.83 8.22
N LYS A 29 -8.87 -4.92 7.46
CA LYS A 29 -8.84 -4.89 6.00
C LYS A 29 -10.05 -4.19 5.39
N ILE A 30 -11.22 -4.25 6.00
CA ILE A 30 -12.38 -3.46 5.58
C ILE A 30 -12.09 -1.96 5.73
N ASP A 31 -11.61 -1.54 6.89
CA ASP A 31 -11.31 -0.15 7.19
C ASP A 31 -10.18 0.38 6.30
N HIS A 32 -9.11 -0.42 6.11
CA HIS A 32 -8.02 -0.14 5.19
C HIS A 32 -8.52 0.09 3.76
N THR A 33 -9.35 -0.79 3.23
CA THR A 33 -9.90 -0.69 1.87
C THR A 33 -10.65 0.63 1.64
N TYR A 34 -11.50 1.03 2.58
CA TYR A 34 -12.22 2.30 2.46
C TYR A 34 -11.28 3.52 2.53
N ARG A 35 -10.26 3.49 3.39
CA ARG A 35 -9.29 4.57 3.46
C ARG A 35 -8.43 4.66 2.19
N VAL A 36 -7.99 3.52 1.64
CA VAL A 36 -7.26 3.48 0.37
C VAL A 36 -8.12 4.01 -0.78
N ALA A 37 -9.39 3.63 -0.86
CA ALA A 37 -10.30 4.16 -1.88
C ALA A 37 -10.43 5.70 -1.79
N ALA A 38 -10.60 6.24 -0.57
CA ALA A 38 -10.65 7.69 -0.35
C ALA A 38 -9.32 8.39 -0.68
N LEU A 39 -8.17 7.77 -0.38
CA LEU A 39 -6.87 8.30 -0.74
C LEU A 39 -6.64 8.30 -2.26
N CYS A 40 -7.05 7.24 -2.97
CA CYS A 40 -7.01 7.21 -4.43
C CYS A 40 -7.79 8.37 -5.06
N GLU A 41 -9.00 8.64 -4.56
CA GLU A 41 -9.82 9.77 -4.98
C GLU A 41 -9.09 11.10 -4.76
N GLN A 42 -8.55 11.33 -3.56
CA GLN A 42 -7.85 12.57 -3.22
C GLN A 42 -6.58 12.79 -4.06
N ILE A 43 -5.80 11.73 -4.30
CA ILE A 43 -4.61 11.79 -5.15
C ILE A 43 -5.01 12.13 -6.58
N ALA A 44 -6.03 11.45 -7.15
CA ALA A 44 -6.53 11.70 -8.49
C ALA A 44 -7.03 13.15 -8.65
N GLN A 45 -7.76 13.68 -7.68
CA GLN A 45 -8.20 15.08 -7.64
C GLN A 45 -7.01 16.05 -7.58
N SER A 46 -5.96 15.73 -6.80
CA SER A 46 -4.78 16.58 -6.64
C SER A 46 -3.99 16.81 -7.92
N ILE A 47 -4.12 15.89 -8.87
CA ILE A 47 -3.50 15.97 -10.21
C ILE A 47 -4.52 16.36 -11.30
N SER A 48 -5.68 16.85 -10.90
CA SER A 48 -6.72 17.41 -11.79
C SER A 48 -7.26 16.41 -12.82
N LEU A 49 -7.41 15.13 -12.44
CA LEU A 49 -8.08 14.16 -13.31
C LEU A 49 -9.57 14.49 -13.46
N SER A 50 -10.17 14.00 -14.55
CA SER A 50 -11.61 14.12 -14.78
C SER A 50 -12.43 13.43 -13.69
N SER A 51 -13.71 13.81 -13.52
CA SER A 51 -14.61 13.14 -12.57
C SER A 51 -14.68 11.63 -12.80
N ASP A 52 -14.75 11.20 -14.06
CA ASP A 52 -14.78 9.78 -14.42
C ASP A 52 -13.49 9.05 -14.03
N ASP A 53 -12.34 9.71 -14.17
CA ASP A 53 -11.06 9.17 -13.77
C ASP A 53 -10.89 9.13 -12.25
N VAL A 54 -11.43 10.13 -11.54
CA VAL A 54 -11.49 10.12 -10.08
C VAL A 54 -12.34 8.94 -9.58
N ASP A 55 -13.46 8.65 -10.23
CA ASP A 55 -14.28 7.49 -9.93
C ASP A 55 -13.54 6.16 -10.19
N ILE A 56 -12.79 6.07 -11.28
CA ILE A 56 -11.95 4.90 -11.58
C ILE A 56 -10.86 4.71 -10.51
N ALA A 57 -10.21 5.77 -10.07
CA ALA A 57 -9.20 5.71 -9.04
C ALA A 57 -9.79 5.23 -7.70
N TRP A 58 -10.92 5.80 -7.28
CA TRP A 58 -11.65 5.36 -6.09
C TRP A 58 -12.04 3.88 -6.18
N PHE A 59 -12.57 3.45 -7.33
CA PHE A 59 -13.00 2.09 -7.56
C PHE A 59 -11.85 1.09 -7.53
N SER A 60 -10.70 1.45 -8.11
CA SER A 60 -9.49 0.64 -8.01
C SER A 60 -9.06 0.45 -6.56
N GLY A 61 -9.13 1.50 -5.74
CA GLY A 61 -8.86 1.44 -4.30
C GLY A 61 -9.86 0.57 -3.54
N LEU A 62 -11.16 0.60 -3.91
CA LEU A 62 -12.18 -0.25 -3.28
C LEU A 62 -11.96 -1.74 -3.58
N LEU A 63 -11.36 -2.08 -4.71
CA LEU A 63 -11.25 -3.46 -5.18
C LEU A 63 -9.85 -4.08 -4.95
N HIS A 64 -8.82 -3.28 -4.64
CA HIS A 64 -7.42 -3.72 -4.67
C HIS A 64 -7.14 -4.94 -3.79
N ASP A 65 -7.73 -4.98 -2.61
CA ASP A 65 -7.46 -5.98 -1.56
C ASP A 65 -8.58 -7.05 -1.44
N VAL A 66 -9.46 -7.22 -2.43
CA VAL A 66 -10.51 -8.25 -2.44
C VAL A 66 -9.91 -9.64 -2.18
N GLY A 67 -8.72 -9.94 -2.71
CA GLY A 67 -8.02 -11.20 -2.51
C GLY A 67 -7.58 -11.47 -1.07
N ARG A 68 -7.39 -10.42 -0.24
CA ARG A 68 -6.94 -10.54 1.16
C ARG A 68 -7.93 -11.26 2.06
N PHE A 69 -9.22 -11.07 1.82
CA PHE A 69 -10.26 -11.73 2.63
C PHE A 69 -10.23 -13.24 2.45
N GLU A 70 -10.10 -13.69 1.21
CA GLU A 70 -9.99 -15.11 0.89
C GLU A 70 -8.63 -15.69 1.30
N GLN A 71 -7.53 -14.91 1.15
CA GLN A 71 -6.22 -15.29 1.65
C GLN A 71 -6.26 -15.55 3.16
N LEU A 72 -6.86 -14.64 3.94
CA LEU A 72 -6.99 -14.80 5.39
C LEU A 72 -7.83 -16.04 5.74
N ARG A 73 -8.98 -16.24 5.06
CA ARG A 73 -9.86 -17.38 5.30
C ARG A 73 -9.17 -18.72 5.04
N ARG A 74 -8.36 -18.80 3.99
CA ARG A 74 -7.72 -20.05 3.56
C ARG A 74 -6.42 -20.35 4.30
N PHE A 75 -5.65 -19.33 4.63
CA PHE A 75 -4.27 -19.48 5.11
C PHE A 75 -4.03 -18.88 6.50
N GLY A 76 -4.97 -18.12 7.06
CA GLY A 76 -4.85 -17.48 8.37
C GLY A 76 -3.81 -16.35 8.44
N THR A 77 -3.24 -15.94 7.31
CA THR A 77 -2.14 -14.96 7.24
C THR A 77 -2.30 -14.01 6.05
N PHE A 78 -1.71 -12.81 6.18
CA PHE A 78 -1.53 -11.85 5.07
C PHE A 78 -0.13 -11.93 4.43
N ASN A 79 0.69 -12.90 4.80
CA ASN A 79 2.02 -13.07 4.24
C ASN A 79 1.98 -13.81 2.90
N ASP A 80 2.12 -13.08 1.79
CA ASP A 80 2.08 -13.63 0.43
C ASP A 80 3.12 -14.73 0.20
N ALA A 81 4.31 -14.61 0.81
CA ALA A 81 5.36 -15.61 0.66
C ALA A 81 5.03 -16.97 1.35
N GLN A 82 4.07 -16.95 2.28
CA GLN A 82 3.60 -18.16 2.99
C GLN A 82 2.22 -18.64 2.51
N SER A 83 1.62 -17.96 1.52
CA SER A 83 0.28 -18.24 1.05
C SER A 83 0.13 -18.05 -0.46
N ILE A 84 -0.49 -16.98 -0.90
CA ILE A 84 -0.75 -16.61 -2.29
C ILE A 84 -0.44 -15.13 -2.51
N ASP A 85 -0.12 -14.74 -3.74
CA ASP A 85 -0.10 -13.35 -4.16
C ASP A 85 -1.54 -12.80 -4.14
N HIS A 86 -1.86 -11.96 -3.15
CA HIS A 86 -3.21 -11.46 -2.94
C HIS A 86 -3.71 -10.54 -4.05
N ALA A 87 -2.81 -9.79 -4.69
CA ALA A 87 -3.17 -8.87 -5.76
C ALA A 87 -3.57 -9.64 -7.02
N MET A 88 -2.76 -10.62 -7.40
CA MET A 88 -3.08 -11.52 -8.51
C MET A 88 -4.34 -12.33 -8.24
N TYR A 89 -4.49 -12.85 -7.02
CA TYR A 89 -5.66 -13.62 -6.64
C TYR A 89 -6.94 -12.77 -6.56
N GLY A 90 -6.82 -11.53 -6.10
CA GLY A 90 -7.93 -10.55 -6.16
C GLY A 90 -8.38 -10.27 -7.59
N ALA A 91 -7.41 -10.13 -8.51
CA ALA A 91 -7.72 -9.98 -9.93
C ALA A 91 -8.38 -11.24 -10.51
N GLU A 92 -7.97 -12.45 -10.12
CA GLU A 92 -8.64 -13.70 -10.49
C GLU A 92 -10.09 -13.72 -10.02
N ILE A 93 -10.36 -13.42 -8.74
CA ILE A 93 -11.71 -13.34 -8.18
C ILE A 93 -12.57 -12.36 -8.97
N LEU A 94 -12.08 -11.17 -9.23
CA LEU A 94 -12.86 -10.12 -9.88
C LEU A 94 -13.12 -10.43 -11.35
N PHE A 95 -12.10 -10.81 -12.10
CA PHE A 95 -12.19 -10.85 -13.57
C PHE A 95 -12.34 -12.26 -14.14
N ASP A 96 -11.67 -13.28 -13.59
CA ASP A 96 -11.75 -14.66 -14.12
C ASP A 96 -12.93 -15.41 -13.51
N GLN A 97 -13.28 -15.16 -12.24
CA GLN A 97 -14.49 -15.67 -11.59
C GLN A 97 -15.70 -14.73 -11.78
N GLU A 98 -15.56 -13.69 -12.58
CA GLU A 98 -16.60 -12.75 -12.99
C GLU A 98 -17.28 -11.96 -11.84
N LYS A 99 -16.66 -11.88 -10.64
CA LYS A 99 -17.23 -11.14 -9.49
C LYS A 99 -17.27 -9.63 -9.70
N ILE A 100 -16.57 -9.11 -10.68
CA ILE A 100 -16.64 -7.69 -11.05
C ILE A 100 -18.06 -7.22 -11.38
N TRP A 101 -18.90 -8.12 -11.88
CA TRP A 101 -20.27 -7.80 -12.25
C TRP A 101 -21.21 -7.58 -11.06
N ASP A 102 -20.81 -7.94 -9.85
CA ASP A 102 -21.52 -7.57 -8.64
C ASP A 102 -21.37 -6.06 -8.37
N TYR A 103 -20.25 -5.46 -8.80
CA TYR A 103 -19.85 -4.07 -8.53
C TYR A 103 -20.23 -3.09 -9.63
N ILE A 104 -20.26 -3.50 -10.89
CA ILE A 104 -20.53 -2.64 -12.04
C ILE A 104 -21.41 -3.35 -13.08
N ASP A 105 -22.26 -2.58 -13.78
CA ASP A 105 -23.10 -3.11 -14.85
C ASP A 105 -22.27 -3.38 -16.11
N ARG A 106 -22.65 -4.45 -16.85
CA ARG A 106 -21.90 -4.88 -18.04
C ARG A 106 -21.89 -3.84 -19.17
N ASP A 107 -22.90 -3.00 -19.26
CA ASP A 107 -23.04 -1.92 -20.24
C ASP A 107 -22.39 -0.61 -19.80
N ALA A 108 -21.96 -0.51 -18.56
CA ALA A 108 -21.29 0.67 -17.98
C ALA A 108 -19.77 0.69 -18.18
N ILE A 109 -19.18 -0.41 -18.68
CA ILE A 109 -17.73 -0.58 -18.82
C ILE A 109 -17.39 -1.33 -20.11
N THR A 110 -16.37 -0.89 -20.84
CA THR A 110 -15.84 -1.56 -22.02
C THR A 110 -14.87 -2.68 -21.67
N LYS A 111 -14.57 -3.55 -22.63
CA LYS A 111 -13.55 -4.61 -22.45
C LYS A 111 -12.15 -4.05 -22.18
N ASP A 112 -11.81 -2.94 -22.83
CA ASP A 112 -10.50 -2.30 -22.64
C ASP A 112 -10.37 -1.68 -21.24
N GLU A 113 -11.46 -1.09 -20.71
CA GLU A 113 -11.50 -0.58 -19.34
C GLU A 113 -11.45 -1.71 -18.30
N LEU A 114 -12.06 -2.88 -18.58
CA LEU A 114 -11.92 -4.06 -17.73
C LEU A 114 -10.48 -4.55 -17.67
N LEU A 115 -9.82 -4.65 -18.82
CA LEU A 115 -8.41 -5.04 -18.88
C LEU A 115 -7.51 -4.04 -18.16
N PHE A 116 -7.78 -2.75 -18.33
CA PHE A 116 -7.12 -1.67 -17.63
C PHE A 116 -7.24 -1.81 -16.10
N LEU A 117 -8.46 -2.00 -15.57
CA LEU A 117 -8.70 -2.20 -14.14
C LEU A 117 -7.97 -3.44 -13.62
N ARG A 118 -8.02 -4.54 -14.38
CA ARG A 118 -7.30 -5.78 -14.03
C ARG A 118 -5.80 -5.51 -13.85
N LYS A 119 -5.18 -4.82 -14.81
CA LYS A 119 -3.75 -4.46 -14.74
C LYS A 119 -3.43 -3.61 -13.53
N VAL A 120 -4.20 -2.56 -13.28
CA VAL A 120 -4.01 -1.64 -12.15
C VAL A 120 -4.11 -2.39 -10.82
N ILE A 121 -5.14 -3.21 -10.64
CA ILE A 121 -5.39 -3.95 -9.40
C ILE A 121 -4.32 -5.02 -9.19
N SER A 122 -4.00 -5.82 -10.21
CA SER A 122 -3.06 -6.93 -10.08
C SER A 122 -1.61 -6.51 -9.78
N CYS A 123 -1.22 -5.27 -10.13
CA CYS A 123 0.15 -4.81 -9.92
C CYS A 123 0.36 -3.97 -8.64
N HIS A 124 -0.67 -3.73 -7.81
CA HIS A 124 -0.54 -2.78 -6.70
C HIS A 124 0.52 -3.20 -5.67
N SER A 125 0.69 -4.50 -5.42
CA SER A 125 1.70 -5.05 -4.50
C SER A 125 3.06 -5.32 -5.15
N ALA A 126 3.20 -5.19 -6.48
CA ALA A 126 4.45 -5.44 -7.19
C ALA A 126 5.55 -4.46 -6.77
N TYR A 127 6.81 -4.92 -6.73
CA TYR A 127 7.94 -4.05 -6.38
C TYR A 127 8.10 -2.88 -7.36
N ARG A 128 7.86 -3.11 -8.65
CA ARG A 128 7.87 -2.09 -9.72
C ARG A 128 6.63 -2.23 -10.60
N VAL A 129 6.13 -1.10 -11.11
CA VAL A 129 5.11 -1.11 -12.15
C VAL A 129 5.74 -1.68 -13.43
N PRO A 130 5.05 -2.59 -14.17
CA PRO A 130 5.57 -3.16 -15.41
C PRO A 130 5.93 -2.10 -16.45
N GLN A 131 7.03 -2.30 -17.16
CA GLN A 131 7.54 -1.31 -18.13
C GLN A 131 6.67 -1.17 -19.37
N ASP A 132 5.94 -2.20 -19.74
CA ASP A 132 5.03 -2.28 -20.88
C ASP A 132 3.66 -1.63 -20.63
N TYR A 133 3.42 -1.10 -19.42
CA TYR A 133 2.21 -0.34 -19.13
C TYR A 133 2.20 0.99 -19.89
N THR A 134 1.04 1.34 -20.42
CA THR A 134 0.81 2.69 -21.00
C THR A 134 0.93 3.77 -19.92
N ASP A 135 1.09 5.03 -20.32
CA ASP A 135 1.18 6.14 -19.36
C ASP A 135 -0.05 6.23 -18.46
N ARG A 136 -1.26 5.94 -18.99
CA ARG A 136 -2.49 5.91 -18.23
C ARG A 136 -2.50 4.74 -17.23
N GLU A 137 -2.08 3.55 -17.63
CA GLU A 137 -1.97 2.39 -16.72
C GLU A 137 -0.97 2.64 -15.60
N LYS A 138 0.19 3.24 -15.92
CA LYS A 138 1.18 3.66 -14.91
C LYS A 138 0.61 4.69 -13.95
N GLN A 139 -0.07 5.72 -14.47
CA GLN A 139 -0.65 6.77 -13.66
C GLN A 139 -1.63 6.21 -12.60
N PHE A 140 -2.54 5.32 -13.00
CA PHE A 140 -3.51 4.73 -12.06
C PHE A 140 -2.88 3.68 -11.14
N ALA A 141 -1.90 2.92 -11.62
CA ALA A 141 -1.10 2.02 -10.79
C ALA A 141 -0.36 2.81 -9.70
N ASP A 142 0.23 3.95 -10.04
CA ASP A 142 0.94 4.82 -9.11
C ASP A 142 -0.02 5.47 -8.09
N ILE A 143 -1.23 5.90 -8.52
CA ILE A 143 -2.26 6.42 -7.60
C ILE A 143 -2.62 5.36 -6.56
N LEU A 144 -2.94 4.15 -7.00
CA LEU A 144 -3.32 3.05 -6.11
C LEU A 144 -2.19 2.65 -5.17
N ARG A 145 -0.97 2.54 -5.69
CA ARG A 145 0.23 2.16 -4.91
C ARG A 145 0.60 3.23 -3.89
N ASP A 146 0.48 4.52 -4.23
CA ASP A 146 0.70 5.60 -3.28
C ASP A 146 -0.33 5.54 -2.15
N ALA A 147 -1.62 5.41 -2.50
CA ALA A 147 -2.72 5.34 -1.53
C ALA A 147 -2.55 4.17 -0.55
N ASP A 148 -2.21 2.99 -1.05
CA ASP A 148 -1.99 1.79 -0.24
C ASP A 148 -0.79 1.97 0.71
N LYS A 149 0.37 2.48 0.21
CA LYS A 149 1.56 2.75 1.03
C LYS A 149 1.30 3.78 2.13
N ILE A 150 0.52 4.82 1.84
CA ILE A 150 0.14 5.82 2.86
C ILE A 150 -0.62 5.13 4.00
N ASP A 151 -1.62 4.30 3.68
CA ASP A 151 -2.43 3.64 4.71
C ASP A 151 -1.68 2.52 5.43
N ILE A 152 -0.72 1.85 4.80
CA ILE A 152 0.17 0.88 5.45
C ILE A 152 0.93 1.53 6.63
N LEU A 153 1.36 2.80 6.52
CA LEU A 153 2.00 3.50 7.65
C LEU A 153 1.06 3.62 8.84
N LYS A 154 -0.22 3.93 8.61
CA LYS A 154 -1.25 3.96 9.65
C LYS A 154 -1.44 2.59 10.28
N VAL A 155 -1.59 1.54 9.48
CA VAL A 155 -1.75 0.16 9.97
C VAL A 155 -0.59 -0.24 10.88
N ASN A 156 0.64 0.12 10.52
CA ASN A 156 1.84 -0.18 11.32
C ASN A 156 1.96 0.65 12.61
N VAL A 157 1.12 1.65 12.81
CA VAL A 157 1.03 2.43 14.08
C VAL A 157 -0.14 1.95 14.93
N ASP A 158 -1.25 1.61 14.30
CA ASP A 158 -2.49 1.28 15.01
C ASP A 158 -2.52 -0.19 15.50
N VAL A 159 -1.77 -1.08 14.82
CA VAL A 159 -1.66 -2.50 15.19
C VAL A 159 -0.29 -2.75 15.81
N PRO A 160 -0.19 -3.51 16.92
CA PRO A 160 1.10 -3.85 17.50
C PRO A 160 2.05 -4.46 16.47
N LEU A 161 3.27 -3.92 16.38
CA LEU A 161 4.26 -4.38 15.39
C LEU A 161 4.61 -5.87 15.57
N GLU A 162 4.54 -6.36 16.80
CA GLU A 162 4.75 -7.77 17.15
C GLU A 162 3.71 -8.68 16.45
N GLU A 163 2.47 -8.22 16.35
CA GLU A 163 1.41 -8.95 15.66
C GLU A 163 1.57 -8.87 14.14
N ILE A 164 1.94 -7.69 13.62
CA ILE A 164 2.16 -7.48 12.18
C ILE A 164 3.29 -8.38 11.66
N TYR A 165 4.39 -8.47 12.43
CA TYR A 165 5.60 -9.20 12.01
C TYR A 165 5.68 -10.62 12.57
N ASN A 166 4.75 -11.00 13.47
CA ASN A 166 4.73 -12.28 14.16
C ASN A 166 6.06 -12.54 14.91
N VAL A 167 6.47 -11.59 15.73
CA VAL A 167 7.70 -11.60 16.53
C VAL A 167 7.37 -11.28 17.98
N THR A 168 8.30 -11.53 18.92
CA THR A 168 8.11 -11.11 20.30
C THR A 168 8.48 -9.63 20.49
N SER A 169 7.86 -8.96 21.47
CA SER A 169 8.24 -7.59 21.87
C SER A 169 9.72 -7.51 22.25
N LYS A 170 10.26 -8.57 22.86
CA LYS A 170 11.67 -8.66 23.24
C LYS A 170 12.59 -8.69 22.01
N ASP A 171 12.23 -9.51 21.00
CA ASP A 171 13.00 -9.60 19.77
C ASP A 171 12.99 -8.26 19.03
N LEU A 172 11.81 -7.62 18.95
CA LEU A 172 11.67 -6.33 18.29
C LEU A 172 12.47 -5.23 19.01
N ALA A 173 12.40 -5.16 20.35
CA ALA A 173 13.07 -4.12 21.15
C ALA A 173 14.60 -4.25 21.14
N ASN A 174 15.15 -5.45 20.96
CA ASN A 174 16.58 -5.70 21.05
C ASN A 174 17.27 -5.93 19.69
N ALA A 175 16.47 -6.10 18.63
CA ALA A 175 17.01 -6.32 17.28
C ALA A 175 17.79 -5.09 16.77
N GLU A 176 18.78 -5.36 15.94
CA GLU A 176 19.57 -4.36 15.24
C GLU A 176 19.12 -4.27 13.77
N VAL A 177 19.11 -3.05 13.20
CA VAL A 177 18.90 -2.88 11.77
C VAL A 177 20.11 -3.41 11.02
N THR A 178 19.90 -4.34 10.08
CA THR A 178 21.03 -4.89 9.32
C THR A 178 21.68 -3.82 8.42
N GLN A 179 22.97 -3.94 8.19
CA GLN A 179 23.71 -2.97 7.37
C GLN A 179 23.14 -2.90 5.94
N ALA A 180 22.73 -4.05 5.37
CA ALA A 180 22.13 -4.09 4.04
C ALA A 180 20.82 -3.29 3.94
N VAL A 181 20.03 -3.23 5.03
CA VAL A 181 18.81 -2.42 5.10
C VAL A 181 19.15 -0.94 5.25
N MET A 182 20.15 -0.59 6.06
CA MET A 182 20.66 0.79 6.16
C MET A 182 21.17 1.31 4.82
N ASP A 183 21.96 0.51 4.10
CA ASP A 183 22.50 0.85 2.79
C ASP A 183 21.39 1.03 1.74
N SER A 184 20.38 0.14 1.73
CA SER A 184 19.21 0.26 0.87
C SER A 184 18.41 1.54 1.15
N PHE A 185 18.20 1.85 2.41
CA PHE A 185 17.49 3.06 2.82
C PHE A 185 18.24 4.34 2.39
N ALA A 186 19.57 4.36 2.51
CA ALA A 186 20.41 5.48 2.07
C ALA A 186 20.35 5.71 0.55
N GLN A 187 20.03 4.67 -0.23
CA GLN A 187 19.80 4.77 -1.68
C GLN A 187 18.44 5.35 -2.05
N LYS A 188 17.59 5.66 -1.07
CA LYS A 188 16.25 6.24 -1.25
C LYS A 188 15.32 5.34 -2.08
N HIS A 189 15.31 4.04 -1.75
CA HIS A 189 14.42 3.03 -2.34
C HIS A 189 13.70 2.23 -1.26
N ALA A 190 12.55 1.64 -1.62
CA ALA A 190 11.91 0.66 -0.75
C ALA A 190 12.85 -0.54 -0.53
N THR A 191 13.00 -0.93 0.72
CA THR A 191 13.85 -2.07 1.10
C THR A 191 13.29 -3.38 0.59
N LEU A 192 14.07 -4.11 -0.20
CA LEU A 192 13.70 -5.44 -0.68
C LEU A 192 13.47 -6.40 0.49
N ARG A 193 12.46 -7.27 0.34
CA ARG A 193 12.15 -8.29 1.36
C ARG A 193 13.33 -9.20 1.64
N SER A 194 14.11 -9.56 0.61
CA SER A 194 15.28 -10.42 0.73
C SER A 194 16.45 -9.85 1.55
N LEU A 195 16.46 -8.54 1.80
CA LEU A 195 17.47 -7.88 2.64
C LEU A 195 17.12 -7.94 4.13
N LYS A 196 15.85 -8.16 4.46
CA LYS A 196 15.35 -8.13 5.84
C LYS A 196 15.70 -9.43 6.56
N GLN A 197 16.49 -9.33 7.63
CA GLN A 197 16.97 -10.46 8.42
C GLN A 197 16.50 -10.40 9.89
N THR A 198 16.19 -9.20 10.38
CA THR A 198 15.76 -8.98 11.76
C THR A 198 14.34 -8.43 11.83
N SER A 199 13.73 -8.51 13.01
CA SER A 199 12.38 -7.99 13.23
C SER A 199 12.28 -6.48 12.97
N VAL A 200 13.30 -5.70 13.37
CA VAL A 200 13.32 -4.25 13.18
C VAL A 200 13.56 -3.85 11.71
N ASP A 201 14.17 -4.71 10.90
CA ASP A 201 14.28 -4.48 9.44
C ASP A 201 12.92 -4.34 8.76
N HIS A 202 11.88 -5.00 9.30
CA HIS A 202 10.52 -4.86 8.78
C HIS A 202 9.95 -3.46 9.05
N VAL A 203 10.25 -2.88 10.22
CA VAL A 203 9.85 -1.49 10.54
C VAL A 203 10.49 -0.51 9.56
N VAL A 204 11.81 -0.61 9.38
CA VAL A 204 12.55 0.22 8.42
C VAL A 204 12.06 0.00 6.99
N GLY A 205 11.73 -1.25 6.65
CA GLY A 205 11.16 -1.59 5.36
C GLY A 205 9.81 -0.92 5.08
N HIS A 206 8.93 -0.77 6.08
CA HIS A 206 7.68 -0.03 5.91
C HIS A 206 7.91 1.49 5.84
N ILE A 207 8.81 2.03 6.66
CA ILE A 207 9.23 3.43 6.55
C ILE A 207 9.76 3.74 5.15
N SER A 208 10.57 2.85 4.57
CA SER A 208 11.18 3.04 3.25
C SER A 208 10.17 3.10 2.09
N LEU A 209 8.91 2.66 2.29
CA LEU A 209 7.85 2.79 1.29
C LEU A 209 7.58 4.25 0.88
N VAL A 210 7.91 5.21 1.74
CA VAL A 210 7.77 6.64 1.46
C VAL A 210 8.65 7.09 0.29
N TYR A 211 9.78 6.44 0.06
CA TYR A 211 10.65 6.72 -1.09
C TYR A 211 10.02 6.36 -2.45
N GLU A 212 9.02 5.48 -2.45
CA GLU A 212 8.31 5.04 -3.66
C GLU A 212 7.05 5.88 -3.96
N LEU A 213 6.75 6.89 -3.15
CA LEU A 213 5.60 7.76 -3.40
C LEU A 213 5.87 8.66 -4.61
N VAL A 214 4.97 8.61 -5.59
CA VAL A 214 5.11 9.32 -6.86
C VAL A 214 4.61 10.75 -6.75
N TYR A 215 3.43 10.97 -6.16
CA TYR A 215 2.77 12.26 -6.18
C TYR A 215 3.19 13.15 -5.00
N PRO A 216 3.45 14.47 -5.24
CA PRO A 216 3.74 15.42 -4.15
C PRO A 216 2.62 15.48 -3.10
N TYR A 217 1.36 15.31 -3.53
CA TYR A 217 0.22 15.23 -2.63
C TYR A 217 0.34 14.06 -1.65
N SER A 218 0.77 12.89 -2.12
CA SER A 218 0.98 11.70 -1.29
C SER A 218 1.99 11.96 -0.16
N VAL A 219 3.10 12.61 -0.48
CA VAL A 219 4.11 13.00 0.52
C VAL A 219 3.52 13.98 1.54
N LYS A 220 2.74 14.97 1.08
CA LYS A 220 2.05 15.92 1.96
C LYS A 220 1.09 15.22 2.92
N VAL A 221 0.31 14.25 2.44
CA VAL A 221 -0.61 13.47 3.26
C VAL A 221 0.13 12.67 4.33
N VAL A 222 1.24 12.00 3.98
CA VAL A 222 2.08 11.26 4.94
C VAL A 222 2.55 12.16 6.07
N VAL A 223 3.04 13.36 5.75
CA VAL A 223 3.48 14.34 6.77
C VAL A 223 2.31 14.80 7.63
N GLN A 224 1.17 15.12 7.02
CA GLN A 224 -0.02 15.60 7.74
C GLN A 224 -0.60 14.55 8.70
N GLN A 225 -0.57 13.27 8.31
CA GLN A 225 -1.09 12.19 9.14
C GLN A 225 -0.18 11.85 10.34
N GLY A 226 1.13 12.12 10.26
CA GLY A 226 2.09 11.92 11.34
C GLY A 226 2.41 10.46 11.68
N TYR A 227 1.91 9.47 10.91
CA TYR A 227 2.20 8.05 11.19
C TYR A 227 3.66 7.70 10.87
N LEU A 228 4.23 8.29 9.82
CA LEU A 228 5.65 8.15 9.52
C LEU A 228 6.51 8.62 10.70
N ASP A 229 6.22 9.79 11.25
CA ASP A 229 6.95 10.35 12.39
C ASP A 229 6.94 9.40 13.59
N LYS A 230 5.77 8.81 13.91
CA LYS A 230 5.66 7.81 14.97
C LYS A 230 6.53 6.58 14.72
N LEU A 231 6.55 6.05 13.49
CA LEU A 231 7.40 4.91 13.12
C LEU A 231 8.88 5.27 13.17
N MET A 232 9.25 6.48 12.75
CA MET A 232 10.62 6.99 12.80
C MET A 232 11.13 7.19 14.24
N HIS A 233 10.21 7.36 15.21
CA HIS A 233 10.51 7.43 16.63
C HIS A 233 10.35 6.07 17.34
N PHE A 234 10.59 5.00 16.60
CA PHE A 234 10.62 3.64 17.16
C PHE A 234 11.54 3.56 18.38
N GLN A 235 11.04 2.94 19.46
CA GLN A 235 11.77 2.80 20.73
C GLN A 235 12.46 1.43 20.77
N SER A 236 13.78 1.44 20.77
CA SER A 236 14.60 0.23 20.93
C SER A 236 15.30 0.22 22.30
N GLN A 237 15.54 -0.96 22.83
CA GLN A 237 16.44 -1.16 23.99
C GLN A 237 17.90 -1.33 23.55
N ASN A 238 18.16 -1.50 22.26
CA ASN A 238 19.50 -1.56 21.69
C ASN A 238 20.01 -0.14 21.38
N PRO A 239 21.07 0.36 22.05
CA PRO A 239 21.57 1.71 21.81
C PRO A 239 22.03 1.94 20.37
N HIS A 240 22.61 0.93 19.74
CA HIS A 240 23.04 1.02 18.34
C HIS A 240 21.85 1.21 17.40
N THR A 241 20.76 0.50 17.64
CA THR A 241 19.51 0.68 16.86
C THR A 241 18.94 2.08 17.05
N MET A 242 19.03 2.66 18.23
CA MET A 242 18.62 4.06 18.46
C MET A 242 19.45 5.04 17.64
N GLU A 243 20.77 4.81 17.52
CA GLU A 243 21.65 5.60 16.64
C GLU A 243 21.29 5.42 15.16
N GLN A 244 21.04 4.19 14.73
CA GLN A 244 20.58 3.89 13.36
C GLN A 244 19.29 4.64 13.04
N PHE A 245 18.28 4.62 13.93
CA PHE A 245 17.05 5.38 13.74
C PHE A 245 17.25 6.91 13.71
N ALA A 246 18.23 7.44 14.44
CA ALA A 246 18.59 8.85 14.33
C ALA A 246 19.12 9.19 12.91
N GLN A 247 19.95 8.32 12.34
CA GLN A 247 20.42 8.46 10.95
C GLN A 247 19.28 8.34 9.93
N LEU A 248 18.40 7.33 10.09
CA LEU A 248 17.23 7.14 9.23
C LEU A 248 16.32 8.37 9.23
N ARG A 249 16.06 8.98 10.42
CA ARG A 249 15.29 10.22 10.53
C ARG A 249 15.93 11.35 9.72
N GLN A 250 17.22 11.58 9.88
CA GLN A 250 17.93 12.65 9.16
C GLN A 250 17.81 12.46 7.63
N MET A 251 17.94 11.22 7.13
CA MET A 251 17.82 10.91 5.71
C MET A 251 16.39 11.15 5.21
N MET A 252 15.38 10.69 5.96
CA MET A 252 13.97 10.84 5.59
C MET A 252 13.52 12.30 5.64
N ASP A 253 13.89 13.05 6.67
CA ASP A 253 13.53 14.46 6.80
C ASP A 253 14.10 15.29 5.63
N SER A 254 15.36 15.03 5.26
CA SER A 254 15.99 15.67 4.11
C SER A 254 15.23 15.32 2.81
N TYR A 255 14.86 14.06 2.61
CA TYR A 255 14.11 13.60 1.45
C TYR A 255 12.73 14.28 1.36
N ILE A 256 11.99 14.30 2.46
CA ILE A 256 10.66 14.92 2.52
C ILE A 256 10.76 16.41 2.22
N ALA A 257 11.74 17.12 2.82
CA ALA A 257 11.95 18.54 2.58
C ALA A 257 12.19 18.83 1.09
N ASP A 258 13.04 18.03 0.43
CA ASP A 258 13.31 18.17 -1.01
C ASP A 258 12.06 17.91 -1.87
N ARG A 259 11.28 16.87 -1.53
CA ARG A 259 10.03 16.54 -2.23
C ARG A 259 8.96 17.64 -2.11
N LEU A 260 8.80 18.22 -0.91
CA LEU A 260 7.83 19.30 -0.66
C LEU A 260 8.24 20.62 -1.30
N GLN A 261 9.53 20.85 -1.53
CA GLN A 261 10.04 22.02 -2.26
C GLN A 261 9.99 21.85 -3.79
N GLY A 262 9.49 20.74 -4.31
CA GLY A 262 9.39 20.47 -5.75
C GLY A 262 10.73 20.11 -6.40
N LYS A 263 11.78 19.85 -5.64
CA LYS A 263 13.03 19.33 -6.19
C LYS A 263 12.78 17.92 -6.70
N LYS A 264 12.94 17.71 -8.01
CA LYS A 264 12.90 16.36 -8.59
C LYS A 264 14.03 15.53 -7.98
N THR A 265 13.71 14.39 -7.42
CA THR A 265 14.71 13.34 -7.17
C THR A 265 15.26 12.97 -8.53
N GLU A 266 16.58 13.06 -8.71
CA GLU A 266 17.21 12.57 -9.95
C GLU A 266 16.85 11.11 -10.13
N GLU A 267 16.08 10.82 -11.17
CA GLU A 267 15.86 9.44 -11.62
C GLU A 267 17.22 8.87 -11.99
N LYS A 268 17.81 8.08 -11.11
CA LYS A 268 18.93 7.22 -11.49
C LYS A 268 18.35 6.14 -12.40
N LYS A 269 18.43 6.39 -13.72
CA LYS A 269 18.37 5.33 -14.72
C LYS A 269 19.48 4.32 -14.41
N LYS A 270 19.10 3.17 -13.89
CA LYS A 270 19.86 1.92 -14.03
C LYS A 270 18.90 0.75 -14.11
#